data_beae4f9caa6f47bcd088efd7fe74b65f
#
_entry.id   beae4f9caa6f47bcd088efd7fe74b65f
#
_cell.length_a   1.000
_cell.length_b   1.000
_cell.length_c   1.000
_cell.angle_alpha   90.00
_cell.angle_beta   90.00
_cell.angle_gamma   90.00
#
_symmetry.space_group_name_H-M   'P 1'
#
loop_
_entity.id
_entity.type
_entity.pdbx_description
1 polymer ?
#
loop_
_entity_poly.entity_id
_entity_poly.type
_entity_poly.pdbx_seq_one_letter_code
_entity_poly.pdbx_strand_id
1 'polypeptide(L)'
;MKSLFEQMGGTYRQEGDYLIPNLYLPDEPDYQIGKYGRMRRSYLKAHRPVLYANYLTSGTLHQHLAEIDQACNERMKIIVSDMARQEDVTEALKAADQMEWVRRMNNIHSRAEEIVLTELVYE
;
A
#
# COMPACT_ATOMS: atom_id res chain seq x y z
N MET A 1 -12.93 1.56 -28.85
CA MET A 1 -13.76 0.43 -29.30
C MET A 1 -14.43 -0.23 -28.10
N LYS A 2 -15.69 -0.52 -28.24
CA LYS A 2 -16.40 -1.25 -27.21
C LYS A 2 -16.60 -2.68 -27.62
N SER A 3 -16.29 -3.58 -26.74
CA SER A 3 -16.57 -4.98 -26.93
C SER A 3 -17.98 -5.30 -26.44
N LEU A 4 -18.37 -6.54 -26.63
CA LEU A 4 -19.65 -7.01 -26.14
C LEU A 4 -19.76 -6.81 -24.63
N PHE A 5 -18.68 -7.03 -23.91
CA PHE A 5 -18.67 -6.88 -22.45
C PHE A 5 -18.98 -5.44 -22.03
N GLU A 6 -18.37 -4.47 -22.70
CA GLU A 6 -18.65 -3.06 -22.40
C GLU A 6 -20.10 -2.71 -22.69
N GLN A 7 -20.63 -3.23 -23.77
CA GLN A 7 -22.01 -2.96 -24.18
C GLN A 7 -23.02 -3.52 -23.18
N MET A 8 -22.62 -4.53 -22.42
CA MET A 8 -23.46 -5.14 -21.41
C MET A 8 -23.35 -4.46 -20.06
N GLY A 9 -22.73 -3.30 -20.01
CA GLY A 9 -22.55 -2.55 -18.78
C GLY A 9 -21.26 -2.82 -18.07
N GLY A 10 -20.42 -3.69 -18.62
CA GLY A 10 -19.09 -3.90 -18.11
C GLY A 10 -18.18 -2.75 -18.53
N THR A 11 -17.05 -2.66 -17.89
CA THR A 11 -16.04 -1.69 -18.24
C THR A 11 -14.76 -2.38 -18.65
N TYR A 12 -14.01 -1.68 -19.50
CA TYR A 12 -12.73 -2.14 -19.95
C TYR A 12 -11.68 -1.16 -19.54
N ARG A 13 -10.55 -1.68 -19.16
CA ARG A 13 -9.35 -0.88 -19.01
C ARG A 13 -8.55 -0.97 -20.29
N GLN A 14 -7.95 0.12 -20.65
CA GLN A 14 -7.06 0.16 -21.78
C GLN A 14 -5.73 -0.43 -21.35
N GLU A 15 -5.47 -1.64 -21.79
CA GLU A 15 -4.26 -2.37 -21.45
C GLU A 15 -3.51 -2.69 -22.73
N GLY A 16 -2.48 -1.92 -23.01
CA GLY A 16 -1.80 -2.06 -24.28
C GLY A 16 -2.70 -1.66 -25.42
N ASP A 17 -2.84 -2.51 -26.38
CA ASP A 17 -3.58 -2.24 -27.60
C ASP A 17 -4.95 -2.92 -27.64
N TYR A 18 -5.35 -3.54 -26.56
CA TYR A 18 -6.65 -4.17 -26.50
C TYR A 18 -7.31 -3.86 -25.16
N LEU A 19 -8.61 -4.04 -25.15
CA LEU A 19 -9.40 -3.77 -23.97
C LEU A 19 -9.53 -5.03 -23.15
N ILE A 20 -9.01 -4.97 -21.94
CA ILE A 20 -9.16 -6.06 -20.99
C ILE A 20 -10.45 -5.83 -20.24
N PRO A 21 -11.36 -6.81 -20.19
CA PRO A 21 -12.56 -6.65 -19.40
C PRO A 21 -12.18 -6.37 -17.95
N ASN A 22 -12.80 -5.35 -17.42
CA ASN A 22 -12.65 -5.03 -16.01
C ASN A 22 -13.55 -5.96 -15.22
N LEU A 23 -13.19 -7.23 -15.24
CA LEU A 23 -14.00 -8.30 -14.67
C LEU A 23 -13.68 -8.46 -13.20
N TYR A 24 -14.68 -8.29 -12.40
CA TYR A 24 -14.65 -8.72 -11.01
C TYR A 24 -16.07 -9.09 -10.62
N LEU A 25 -16.18 -9.99 -9.68
CA LEU A 25 -17.47 -10.47 -9.25
C LEU A 25 -18.26 -9.33 -8.59
N PRO A 26 -19.57 -9.22 -8.84
CA PRO A 26 -20.35 -8.10 -8.32
C PRO A 26 -20.34 -7.99 -6.79
N ASP A 27 -20.16 -9.09 -6.11
CA ASP A 27 -20.11 -9.14 -4.65
C ASP A 27 -18.69 -9.05 -4.10
N GLU A 28 -17.69 -8.93 -4.98
CA GLU A 28 -16.30 -8.83 -4.57
C GLU A 28 -15.98 -7.40 -4.20
N PRO A 29 -15.44 -7.17 -3.00
CA PRO A 29 -15.11 -5.81 -2.60
C PRO A 29 -14.00 -5.23 -3.45
N ASP A 30 -14.10 -3.93 -3.69
CA ASP A 30 -13.08 -3.19 -4.42
C ASP A 30 -12.00 -2.74 -3.45
N TYR A 31 -10.96 -3.52 -3.32
CA TYR A 31 -9.85 -3.20 -2.44
C TYR A 31 -8.90 -2.21 -3.09
N GLN A 32 -8.67 -1.09 -2.40
CA GLN A 32 -7.66 -0.14 -2.82
C GLN A 32 -6.33 -0.53 -2.16
N ILE A 33 -5.34 -0.75 -3.01
CA ILE A 33 -4.03 -1.17 -2.55
C ILE A 33 -3.05 -0.03 -2.78
N GLY A 34 -2.47 0.46 -1.68
CA GLY A 34 -1.52 1.55 -1.73
C GLY A 34 -0.08 1.07 -1.89
N LYS A 35 0.84 1.96 -1.51
CA LYS A 35 2.28 1.74 -1.67
C LYS A 35 2.74 0.44 -1.00
N TYR A 36 2.35 0.23 0.24
CA TYR A 36 2.85 -0.91 1.01
C TYR A 36 2.27 -2.23 0.52
N GLY A 37 1.02 -2.22 0.11
CA GLY A 37 0.42 -3.40 -0.49
C GLY A 37 1.12 -3.80 -1.79
N ARG A 38 1.46 -2.82 -2.63
CA ARG A 38 2.20 -3.07 -3.87
C ARG A 38 3.60 -3.62 -3.60
N MET A 39 4.27 -3.08 -2.58
CA MET A 39 5.59 -3.57 -2.18
C MET A 39 5.52 -5.01 -1.66
N ARG A 40 4.50 -5.33 -0.88
CA ARG A 40 4.28 -6.71 -0.39
C ARG A 40 4.04 -7.66 -1.56
N ARG A 41 3.24 -7.25 -2.54
CA ARG A 41 2.99 -8.07 -3.72
C ARG A 41 4.28 -8.39 -4.46
N SER A 42 5.12 -7.38 -4.68
CA SER A 42 6.41 -7.57 -5.36
C SER A 42 7.31 -8.51 -4.57
N TYR A 43 7.34 -8.33 -3.26
CA TYR A 43 8.13 -9.19 -2.39
C TYR A 43 7.66 -10.65 -2.45
N LEU A 44 6.35 -10.87 -2.37
CA LEU A 44 5.80 -12.23 -2.45
C LEU A 44 6.14 -12.90 -3.77
N LYS A 45 6.02 -12.17 -4.87
CA LYS A 45 6.36 -12.71 -6.20
C LYS A 45 7.83 -13.11 -6.28
N ALA A 46 8.71 -12.30 -5.74
CA ALA A 46 10.15 -12.50 -5.86
C ALA A 46 10.70 -13.52 -4.88
N HIS A 47 10.19 -13.50 -3.65
CA HIS A 47 10.79 -14.26 -2.54
C HIS A 47 9.89 -15.33 -1.96
N ARG A 48 8.60 -15.27 -2.19
CA ARG A 48 7.63 -16.24 -1.68
C ARG A 48 6.66 -16.67 -2.77
N PRO A 49 7.16 -17.27 -3.86
CA PRO A 49 6.30 -17.58 -5.02
C PRO A 49 5.19 -18.58 -4.71
N VAL A 50 5.45 -19.54 -3.81
CA VAL A 50 4.43 -20.52 -3.44
C VAL A 50 3.29 -19.84 -2.67
N LEU A 51 3.62 -18.97 -1.74
CA LEU A 51 2.63 -18.23 -0.97
C LEU A 51 1.84 -17.29 -1.87
N TYR A 52 2.53 -16.60 -2.79
CA TYR A 52 1.89 -15.75 -3.77
C TYR A 52 0.89 -16.54 -4.62
N ALA A 53 1.29 -17.71 -5.11
CA ALA A 53 0.42 -18.56 -5.90
C ALA A 53 -0.80 -19.02 -5.10
N ASN A 54 -0.61 -19.35 -3.83
CA ASN A 54 -1.71 -19.76 -2.97
C ASN A 54 -2.73 -18.65 -2.77
N TYR A 55 -2.28 -17.43 -2.52
CA TYR A 55 -3.16 -16.27 -2.40
C TYR A 55 -3.90 -16.01 -3.71
N LEU A 56 -3.20 -16.10 -4.83
CA LEU A 56 -3.79 -15.86 -6.13
C LEU A 56 -4.85 -16.90 -6.45
N THR A 57 -4.55 -18.17 -6.20
CA THR A 57 -5.45 -19.28 -6.48
C THR A 57 -6.69 -19.24 -5.59
N SER A 58 -6.53 -18.89 -4.33
CA SER A 58 -7.65 -18.83 -3.38
C SER A 58 -8.49 -17.57 -3.55
N GLY A 59 -8.02 -16.60 -4.35
CA GLY A 59 -8.72 -15.35 -4.56
C GLY A 59 -8.63 -14.38 -3.40
N THR A 60 -7.67 -14.57 -2.51
CA THR A 60 -7.52 -13.72 -1.31
C THR A 60 -6.34 -12.77 -1.39
N LEU A 61 -5.66 -12.71 -2.54
CA LEU A 61 -4.46 -11.88 -2.68
C LEU A 61 -4.75 -10.41 -2.43
N HIS A 62 -5.78 -9.86 -3.08
CA HIS A 62 -6.10 -8.45 -2.92
C HIS A 62 -6.50 -8.10 -1.49
N GLN A 63 -7.26 -8.97 -0.86
CA GLN A 63 -7.64 -8.77 0.54
C GLN A 63 -6.40 -8.75 1.43
N HIS A 64 -5.48 -9.68 1.24
CA HIS A 64 -4.24 -9.73 2.00
C HIS A 64 -3.42 -8.46 1.82
N LEU A 65 -3.27 -8.00 0.57
CA LEU A 65 -2.49 -6.81 0.28
C LEU A 65 -3.13 -5.55 0.87
N ALA A 66 -4.45 -5.46 0.83
CA ALA A 66 -5.17 -4.34 1.43
C ALA A 66 -5.01 -4.33 2.95
N GLU A 67 -5.06 -5.48 3.58
CA GLU A 67 -4.85 -5.61 5.03
C GLU A 67 -3.43 -5.20 5.43
N ILE A 68 -2.42 -5.64 4.66
CA ILE A 68 -1.04 -5.25 4.90
C ILE A 68 -0.86 -3.75 4.72
N ASP A 69 -1.45 -3.19 3.66
CA ASP A 69 -1.35 -1.75 3.41
C ASP A 69 -1.95 -0.94 4.56
N GLN A 70 -3.12 -1.33 5.03
CA GLN A 70 -3.77 -0.67 6.14
C GLN A 70 -2.95 -0.80 7.43
N ALA A 71 -2.45 -1.99 7.72
CA ALA A 71 -1.62 -2.23 8.90
C ALA A 71 -0.35 -1.40 8.86
N CYS A 72 0.28 -1.29 7.69
CA CYS A 72 1.49 -0.47 7.53
C CYS A 72 1.20 1.00 7.78
N ASN A 73 0.09 1.51 7.23
CA ASN A 73 -0.27 2.91 7.41
C ASN A 73 -0.57 3.23 8.87
N GLU A 74 -1.27 2.36 9.56
CA GLU A 74 -1.56 2.52 10.98
C GLU A 74 -0.29 2.46 11.83
N ARG A 75 0.57 1.50 11.53
CA ARG A 75 1.85 1.35 12.25
C ARG A 75 2.74 2.56 12.02
N MET A 76 2.78 3.08 10.79
CA MET A 76 3.53 4.30 10.47
C MET A 76 3.07 5.47 11.34
N LYS A 77 1.77 5.68 11.47
CA LYS A 77 1.24 6.77 12.30
C LYS A 77 1.71 6.65 13.74
N ILE A 78 1.66 5.45 14.29
CA ILE A 78 2.07 5.20 15.67
C ILE A 78 3.56 5.47 15.84
N ILE A 79 4.39 4.90 14.99
CA ILE A 79 5.85 5.02 15.10
C ILE A 79 6.30 6.45 14.89
N VAL A 80 5.77 7.12 13.88
CA VAL A 80 6.13 8.51 13.59
C VAL A 80 5.73 9.41 14.77
N SER A 81 4.54 9.22 15.31
CA SER A 81 4.06 9.99 16.44
C SER A 81 4.94 9.78 17.68
N ASP A 82 5.30 8.53 17.96
CA ASP A 82 6.14 8.20 19.11
C ASP A 82 7.55 8.76 18.96
N MET A 83 8.16 8.64 17.80
CA MET A 83 9.49 9.17 17.53
C MET A 83 9.51 10.69 17.62
N ALA A 84 8.49 11.34 17.05
CA ALA A 84 8.40 12.79 17.11
C ALA A 84 8.31 13.28 18.55
N ARG A 85 7.54 12.58 19.39
CA ARG A 85 7.42 12.92 20.81
C ARG A 85 8.74 12.70 21.55
N GLN A 86 9.43 11.60 21.29
CA GLN A 86 10.70 11.28 21.95
C GLN A 86 11.81 12.24 21.57
N GLU A 87 11.77 12.76 20.33
CA GLU A 87 12.82 13.64 19.81
C GLU A 87 12.40 15.13 19.88
N ASP A 88 11.30 15.42 20.55
CA ASP A 88 10.79 16.78 20.73
C ASP A 88 10.53 17.52 19.42
N VAL A 89 10.12 16.79 18.39
CA VAL A 89 9.73 17.37 17.10
C VAL A 89 8.25 17.75 17.21
N THR A 90 8.00 19.00 17.59
CA THR A 90 6.67 19.46 17.97
C THR A 90 6.19 20.59 17.07
N GLU A 91 4.93 20.99 17.24
CA GLU A 91 4.38 22.15 16.57
C GLU A 91 5.11 23.43 16.96
N ALA A 92 5.66 23.49 18.18
CA ALA A 92 6.47 24.63 18.60
C ALA A 92 7.75 24.74 17.77
N LEU A 93 8.39 23.60 17.48
CA LEU A 93 9.55 23.60 16.60
C LEU A 93 9.17 24.02 15.18
N LYS A 94 8.04 23.56 14.68
CA LYS A 94 7.55 23.93 13.35
C LYS A 94 7.35 25.43 13.25
N ALA A 95 6.79 26.04 14.29
CA ALA A 95 6.57 27.48 14.33
C ALA A 95 7.88 28.26 14.45
N ALA A 96 8.86 27.72 15.19
CA ALA A 96 10.13 28.39 15.42
C ALA A 96 11.11 28.23 14.24
N ASP A 97 11.17 27.03 13.65
CA ASP A 97 12.07 26.72 12.55
C ASP A 97 11.47 25.64 11.68
N GLN A 98 10.72 26.07 10.67
CA GLN A 98 10.00 25.17 9.80
C GLN A 98 10.92 24.22 9.01
N MET A 99 12.06 24.72 8.56
CA MET A 99 12.99 23.90 7.78
C MET A 99 13.60 22.80 8.64
N GLU A 100 13.95 23.10 9.87
CA GLU A 100 14.47 22.10 10.80
C GLU A 100 13.39 21.07 11.13
N TRP A 101 12.16 21.50 11.31
CA TRP A 101 11.02 20.60 11.56
C TRP A 101 10.84 19.64 10.39
N VAL A 102 10.85 20.15 9.14
CA VAL A 102 10.71 19.33 7.94
C VAL A 102 11.84 18.31 7.86
N ARG A 103 13.07 18.74 8.11
CA ARG A 103 14.22 17.85 8.04
C ARG A 103 14.12 16.72 9.04
N ARG A 104 13.75 17.04 10.27
CA ARG A 104 13.59 16.05 11.33
C ARG A 104 12.44 15.08 11.06
N MET A 105 11.31 15.61 10.59
CA MET A 105 10.17 14.76 10.24
C MET A 105 10.48 13.83 9.09
N ASN A 106 11.20 14.29 8.08
CA ASN A 106 11.62 13.43 6.98
C ASN A 106 12.53 12.30 7.46
N ASN A 107 13.42 12.59 8.37
CA ASN A 107 14.29 11.59 8.99
C ASN A 107 13.49 10.56 9.78
N ILE A 108 12.52 11.03 10.56
CA ILE A 108 11.62 10.17 11.34
C ILE A 108 10.82 9.27 10.41
N HIS A 109 10.25 9.81 9.34
CA HIS A 109 9.50 9.04 8.37
C HIS A 109 10.35 7.94 7.73
N SER A 110 11.58 8.25 7.37
CA SER A 110 12.49 7.26 6.77
C SER A 110 12.77 6.11 7.73
N ARG A 111 13.06 6.42 8.99
CA ARG A 111 13.34 5.41 9.99
C ARG A 111 12.11 4.56 10.30
N ALA A 112 10.96 5.20 10.43
CA ALA A 112 9.71 4.49 10.67
C ALA A 112 9.36 3.58 9.50
N GLU A 113 9.56 4.04 8.27
CA GLU A 113 9.31 3.24 7.09
C GLU A 113 10.18 1.99 7.05
N GLU A 114 11.46 2.10 7.39
CA GLU A 114 12.34 0.94 7.47
C GLU A 114 11.81 -0.10 8.45
N ILE A 115 11.35 0.33 9.61
CA ILE A 115 10.78 -0.57 10.61
C ILE A 115 9.54 -1.26 10.07
N VAL A 116 8.62 -0.51 9.47
CA VAL A 116 7.38 -1.04 8.95
C VAL A 116 7.63 -2.02 7.81
N LEU A 117 8.55 -1.69 6.90
CA LEU A 117 8.89 -2.58 5.79
C LEU A 117 9.44 -3.91 6.29
N THR A 118 10.32 -3.86 7.29
CA THR A 118 10.91 -5.06 7.86
C THR A 118 9.86 -5.90 8.59
N GLU A 119 8.99 -5.26 9.35
CA GLU A 119 8.01 -5.97 10.17
C GLU A 119 6.86 -6.55 9.37
N LEU A 120 6.36 -5.84 8.36
CA LEU A 120 5.09 -6.18 7.72
C LEU A 120 5.22 -6.50 6.23
N VAL A 121 6.09 -5.83 5.51
CA VAL A 121 6.17 -5.99 4.05
C VAL A 121 7.11 -7.13 3.67
N TYR A 122 8.24 -7.24 4.33
CA TYR A 122 9.29 -8.21 4.01
C TYR A 122 9.37 -9.36 5.01
N GLU A 123 8.29 -9.62 5.63
CA GLU A 123 8.18 -10.71 6.59
C GLU A 123 8.22 -12.10 5.95
#